data_46094e764477c312254591177f569eb8
#
_entry.id   46094e764477c312254591177f569eb8
#
_cell.length_a   1.000
_cell.length_b   1.000
_cell.length_c   1.000
_cell.angle_alpha   90.00
_cell.angle_beta   90.00
_cell.angle_gamma   90.00
#
_symmetry.space_group_name_H-M   'P 1'
#
loop_
_entity.id
_entity.type
_entity.pdbx_description
1 polymer ?
#
loop_
_entity_poly.entity_id
_entity_poly.type
_entity_poly.pdbx_seq_one_letter_code
_entity_poly.pdbx_strand_id
1 'polypeptide(L)'
;MTGPSSSSRILPIAAIGLAASLLGFAGGWAWQATGAGRGATEKVVHDYILDHPEILPQAMQRLQERETAARIAPLRTALEAPYPGAVLGNPQGKVVLVEFADYACPYCKLSVMDVEALIAQNKDLKVVLREDPVLSPESDVAARMALAAADQGRFAAFHKAMYAKDHLSEETIDNAAREAGVDLAMARSAIAAGKYDAELESNRRIANAIGFSGTPSWVIGKEAYSGAIGKQALADAIARARKN
;
A
#
# COMPACT_ATOMS: atom_id res chain seq x y z
N MET A 1 -51.10 35.08 69.26
CA MET A 1 -50.13 35.66 68.31
C MET A 1 -49.85 34.60 67.28
N THR A 2 -50.52 34.62 66.21
CA THR A 2 -50.42 33.68 65.10
C THR A 2 -49.64 34.34 63.96
N GLY A 3 -48.46 33.79 63.66
CA GLY A 3 -47.61 34.27 62.56
C GLY A 3 -48.13 33.84 61.17
N PRO A 4 -47.95 34.62 60.10
CA PRO A 4 -48.44 34.30 58.78
C PRO A 4 -47.63 33.20 58.11
N SER A 5 -48.33 32.24 57.50
CA SER A 5 -47.77 31.12 56.74
C SER A 5 -47.09 31.59 55.44
N SER A 6 -45.81 31.22 55.25
CA SER A 6 -44.95 31.59 54.09
C SER A 6 -45.15 30.74 52.84
N SER A 7 -46.28 30.06 52.67
CA SER A 7 -46.54 29.08 51.59
C SER A 7 -47.06 29.61 50.29
N SER A 8 -47.36 30.93 50.13
CA SER A 8 -48.05 31.43 48.94
C SER A 8 -47.17 31.95 47.79
N ARG A 9 -45.83 32.00 48.00
CA ARG A 9 -44.92 32.53 46.98
C ARG A 9 -44.14 31.46 46.15
N ILE A 10 -44.18 30.20 46.58
CA ILE A 10 -43.42 29.11 45.90
C ILE A 10 -44.18 28.55 44.71
N LEU A 11 -45.53 28.52 44.78
CA LEU A 11 -46.36 28.02 43.68
C LEU A 11 -46.19 28.76 42.34
N PRO A 12 -46.15 30.11 42.26
CA PRO A 12 -46.00 30.80 40.99
C PRO A 12 -44.59 30.62 40.34
N ILE A 13 -43.55 30.51 41.16
CA ILE A 13 -42.19 30.30 40.68
C ILE A 13 -42.03 28.90 40.06
N ALA A 14 -42.59 27.88 40.71
CA ALA A 14 -42.58 26.51 40.20
C ALA A 14 -43.40 26.39 38.87
N ALA A 15 -44.51 27.08 38.77
CA ALA A 15 -45.33 27.09 37.53
C ALA A 15 -44.65 27.79 36.37
N ILE A 16 -43.91 28.89 36.62
CA ILE A 16 -43.15 29.61 35.59
C ILE A 16 -41.96 28.73 35.15
N GLY A 17 -41.26 28.03 36.03
CA GLY A 17 -40.18 27.12 35.70
C GLY A 17 -40.63 25.94 34.82
N LEU A 18 -41.81 25.37 35.16
CA LEU A 18 -42.37 24.25 34.39
C LEU A 18 -42.85 24.71 32.99
N ALA A 19 -43.47 25.87 32.86
CA ALA A 19 -43.88 26.46 31.60
C ALA A 19 -42.67 26.78 30.69
N ALA A 20 -41.62 27.35 31.25
CA ALA A 20 -40.40 27.64 30.49
C ALA A 20 -39.70 26.35 29.99
N SER A 21 -39.68 25.29 30.82
CA SER A 21 -39.14 23.98 30.43
C SER A 21 -39.96 23.32 29.34
N LEU A 22 -41.30 23.39 29.39
CA LEU A 22 -42.20 22.85 28.39
C LEU A 22 -42.08 23.60 27.06
N LEU A 23 -41.96 24.94 27.09
CA LEU A 23 -41.75 25.75 25.90
C LEU A 23 -40.38 25.50 25.27
N GLY A 24 -39.34 25.30 26.08
CA GLY A 24 -37.99 24.90 25.62
C GLY A 24 -37.98 23.52 24.95
N PHE A 25 -38.69 22.55 25.55
CA PHE A 25 -38.82 21.21 25.00
C PHE A 25 -39.66 21.17 23.71
N ALA A 26 -40.80 21.89 23.69
CA ALA A 26 -41.67 22.02 22.50
C ALA A 26 -40.95 22.76 21.37
N GLY A 27 -40.21 23.83 21.69
CA GLY A 27 -39.39 24.56 20.70
C GLY A 27 -38.27 23.71 20.12
N GLY A 28 -37.56 22.96 20.94
CA GLY A 28 -36.51 22.03 20.48
C GLY A 28 -37.08 20.89 19.62
N TRP A 29 -38.22 20.33 20.03
CA TRP A 29 -38.89 19.27 19.27
C TRP A 29 -39.46 19.79 17.95
N ALA A 30 -40.06 20.98 17.92
CA ALA A 30 -40.55 21.64 16.69
C ALA A 30 -39.39 21.97 15.75
N TRP A 31 -38.25 22.44 16.25
CA TRP A 31 -37.05 22.69 15.46
C TRP A 31 -36.53 21.39 14.80
N GLN A 32 -36.52 20.29 15.53
CA GLN A 32 -36.13 18.98 14.98
C GLN A 32 -37.19 18.41 14.01
N ALA A 33 -38.46 18.55 14.33
CA ALA A 33 -39.60 18.01 13.54
C ALA A 33 -39.80 18.77 12.23
N THR A 34 -39.55 20.08 12.19
CA THR A 34 -39.71 20.91 10.98
C THR A 34 -38.54 20.83 10.01
N GLY A 35 -37.44 20.15 10.38
CA GLY A 35 -36.27 20.09 9.52
C GLY A 35 -35.50 21.40 9.36
N ALA A 36 -35.97 22.49 10.02
CA ALA A 36 -35.32 23.79 9.91
C ALA A 36 -33.86 23.80 10.35
N GLY A 37 -33.52 22.99 11.39
CA GLY A 37 -32.15 22.78 11.80
C GLY A 37 -31.31 21.99 10.78
N ARG A 38 -31.95 21.06 10.06
CA ARG A 38 -31.27 20.25 9.03
C ARG A 38 -30.89 21.10 7.83
N GLY A 39 -31.80 21.90 7.29
CA GLY A 39 -31.52 22.78 6.16
C GLY A 39 -30.45 23.84 6.46
N ALA A 40 -30.44 24.38 7.69
CA ALA A 40 -29.39 25.31 8.13
C ALA A 40 -28.03 24.61 8.18
N THR A 41 -27.97 23.37 8.71
CA THR A 41 -26.73 22.58 8.76
C THR A 41 -26.25 22.15 7.37
N GLU A 42 -27.17 21.70 6.51
CA GLU A 42 -26.88 21.37 5.10
C GLU A 42 -26.29 22.56 4.35
N LYS A 43 -26.88 23.76 4.54
CA LYS A 43 -26.35 24.99 3.93
C LYS A 43 -24.93 25.31 4.42
N VAL A 44 -24.67 25.21 5.73
CA VAL A 44 -23.33 25.47 6.30
C VAL A 44 -22.31 24.47 5.74
N VAL A 45 -22.66 23.18 5.68
CA VAL A 45 -21.78 22.15 5.12
C VAL A 45 -21.52 22.39 3.62
N HIS A 46 -22.58 22.69 2.88
CA HIS A 46 -22.49 22.99 1.45
C HIS A 46 -21.58 24.20 1.19
N ASP A 47 -21.84 25.32 1.86
CA ASP A 47 -21.04 26.53 1.69
C ASP A 47 -19.58 26.29 2.11
N TYR A 48 -19.37 25.59 3.23
CA TYR A 48 -18.02 25.23 3.69
C TYR A 48 -17.24 24.37 2.70
N ILE A 49 -17.89 23.37 2.07
CA ILE A 49 -17.25 22.55 1.04
C ILE A 49 -16.91 23.38 -0.21
N LEU A 50 -17.77 24.31 -0.59
CA LEU A 50 -17.51 25.19 -1.75
C LEU A 50 -16.40 26.20 -1.47
N ASP A 51 -16.30 26.69 -0.23
CA ASP A 51 -15.24 27.60 0.21
C ASP A 51 -13.90 26.85 0.41
N HIS A 52 -13.95 25.53 0.69
CA HIS A 52 -12.80 24.67 0.94
C HIS A 52 -12.81 23.41 0.03
N PRO A 53 -12.76 23.58 -1.30
CA PRO A 53 -12.89 22.46 -2.24
C PRO A 53 -11.79 21.40 -2.10
N GLU A 54 -10.62 21.76 -1.52
CA GLU A 54 -9.51 20.85 -1.25
C GLU A 54 -9.85 19.72 -0.25
N ILE A 55 -10.94 19.83 0.51
CA ILE A 55 -11.41 18.79 1.43
C ILE A 55 -11.81 17.52 0.68
N LEU A 56 -12.43 17.66 -0.50
CA LEU A 56 -12.91 16.52 -1.28
C LEU A 56 -11.74 15.61 -1.75
N PRO A 57 -10.71 16.13 -2.45
CA PRO A 57 -9.57 15.29 -2.81
C PRO A 57 -8.82 14.73 -1.59
N GLN A 58 -8.71 15.48 -0.49
CA GLN A 58 -8.11 14.98 0.75
C GLN A 58 -8.92 13.82 1.36
N ALA A 59 -10.25 13.92 1.37
CA ALA A 59 -11.12 12.86 1.87
C ALA A 59 -11.02 11.60 0.99
N MET A 60 -11.01 11.77 -0.34
CA MET A 60 -10.83 10.67 -1.30
C MET A 60 -9.47 9.99 -1.13
N GLN A 61 -8.40 10.77 -0.99
CA GLN A 61 -7.07 10.22 -0.74
C GLN A 61 -7.02 9.40 0.55
N ARG A 62 -7.56 9.91 1.65
CA ARG A 62 -7.62 9.17 2.91
C ARG A 62 -8.45 7.90 2.83
N LEU A 63 -9.54 7.91 2.06
CA LEU A 63 -10.34 6.72 1.81
C LEU A 63 -9.51 5.68 1.06
N GLN A 64 -8.85 6.08 -0.02
CA GLN A 64 -7.99 5.21 -0.82
C GLN A 64 -6.82 4.63 -0.01
N GLU A 65 -6.18 5.44 0.84
CA GLU A 65 -5.13 4.97 1.76
C GLU A 65 -5.64 3.91 2.73
N ARG A 66 -6.85 4.09 3.31
CA ARG A 66 -7.48 3.11 4.19
C ARG A 66 -7.84 1.81 3.46
N GLU A 67 -8.40 1.90 2.27
CA GLU A 67 -8.74 0.73 1.45
C GLU A 67 -7.49 -0.04 1.04
N THR A 68 -6.42 0.66 0.64
CA THR A 68 -5.12 0.05 0.31
C THR A 68 -4.53 -0.66 1.52
N ALA A 69 -4.50 0.01 2.67
CA ALA A 69 -4.03 -0.59 3.92
C ALA A 69 -4.86 -1.83 4.33
N ALA A 70 -6.18 -1.78 4.13
CA ALA A 70 -7.07 -2.91 4.41
C ALA A 70 -6.81 -4.11 3.49
N ARG A 71 -6.46 -3.89 2.21
CA ARG A 71 -6.05 -4.95 1.29
C ARG A 71 -4.68 -5.55 1.62
N ILE A 72 -3.72 -4.72 2.04
CA ILE A 72 -2.36 -5.15 2.39
C ILE A 72 -2.35 -5.93 3.72
N ALA A 73 -3.13 -5.52 4.71
CA ALA A 73 -3.06 -6.05 6.07
C ALA A 73 -3.15 -7.59 6.15
N PRO A 74 -4.12 -8.28 5.52
CA PRO A 74 -4.21 -9.74 5.57
C PRO A 74 -3.10 -10.44 4.77
N LEU A 75 -2.46 -9.75 3.84
CA LEU A 75 -1.43 -10.31 2.95
C LEU A 75 -0.01 -10.04 3.44
N ARG A 76 0.16 -9.19 4.46
CA ARG A 76 1.47 -8.67 4.89
C ARG A 76 2.52 -9.75 5.10
N THR A 77 2.20 -10.78 5.86
CA THR A 77 3.16 -11.85 6.15
C THR A 77 3.63 -12.55 4.88
N ALA A 78 2.70 -12.90 3.98
CA ALA A 78 3.03 -13.52 2.70
C ALA A 78 3.79 -12.54 1.79
N LEU A 79 3.37 -11.27 1.77
CA LEU A 79 3.95 -10.22 0.95
C LEU A 79 5.41 -9.91 1.30
N GLU A 80 5.75 -9.84 2.59
CA GLU A 80 7.08 -9.50 3.09
C GLU A 80 8.01 -10.72 3.24
N ALA A 81 7.48 -11.95 3.10
CA ALA A 81 8.26 -13.18 3.06
C ALA A 81 8.80 -13.38 1.63
N PRO A 82 10.11 -13.25 1.40
CA PRO A 82 10.67 -13.46 0.07
C PRO A 82 10.67 -14.95 -0.29
N TYR A 83 10.69 -15.26 -1.59
CA TYR A 83 11.24 -16.53 -2.00
C TYR A 83 12.68 -16.64 -1.46
N PRO A 84 13.12 -17.79 -0.92
CA PRO A 84 14.44 -17.91 -0.33
C PRO A 84 15.54 -17.40 -1.26
N GLY A 85 16.29 -16.39 -0.83
CA GLY A 85 17.36 -15.78 -1.62
C GLY A 85 16.92 -14.65 -2.59
N ALA A 86 15.65 -14.45 -2.86
CA ALA A 86 15.15 -13.37 -3.74
C ALA A 86 15.03 -12.02 -2.99
N VAL A 87 16.15 -11.53 -2.49
CA VAL A 87 16.27 -10.31 -1.70
C VAL A 87 17.44 -9.47 -2.19
N LEU A 88 17.24 -8.16 -2.26
CA LEU A 88 18.31 -7.18 -2.41
C LEU A 88 18.46 -6.37 -1.12
N GLY A 89 19.64 -5.78 -0.93
CA GLY A 89 19.98 -5.02 0.27
C GLY A 89 20.26 -5.90 1.48
N ASN A 90 19.70 -5.52 2.64
CA ASN A 90 19.95 -6.24 3.89
C ASN A 90 18.86 -7.29 4.16
N PRO A 91 19.15 -8.61 4.09
CA PRO A 91 18.17 -9.66 4.37
C PRO A 91 17.56 -9.58 5.78
N GLN A 92 18.29 -8.99 6.74
CA GLN A 92 17.87 -8.77 8.12
C GLN A 92 17.31 -7.34 8.34
N GLY A 93 17.14 -6.59 7.26
CA GLY A 93 16.63 -5.22 7.32
C GLY A 93 15.21 -5.17 7.90
N LYS A 94 14.97 -4.16 8.74
CA LYS A 94 13.67 -3.97 9.42
C LYS A 94 12.67 -3.22 8.55
N VAL A 95 13.15 -2.40 7.62
CA VAL A 95 12.30 -1.71 6.64
C VAL A 95 12.20 -2.58 5.40
N VAL A 96 11.00 -3.03 5.08
CA VAL A 96 10.75 -3.90 3.94
C VAL A 96 10.10 -3.13 2.82
N LEU A 97 10.75 -3.08 1.68
CA LEU A 97 10.19 -2.64 0.40
C LEU A 97 9.93 -3.87 -0.44
N VAL A 98 8.72 -4.06 -0.89
CA VAL A 98 8.35 -5.13 -1.83
C VAL A 98 8.22 -4.54 -3.21
N GLU A 99 8.87 -5.15 -4.19
CA GLU A 99 8.79 -4.81 -5.61
C GLU A 99 8.21 -5.98 -6.39
N PHE A 100 7.14 -5.75 -7.13
CA PHE A 100 6.65 -6.65 -8.18
C PHE A 100 7.27 -6.20 -9.50
N ALA A 101 8.06 -7.07 -10.11
CA ALA A 101 8.89 -6.73 -11.25
C ALA A 101 8.77 -7.74 -12.39
N ASP A 102 9.05 -7.27 -13.61
CA ASP A 102 9.10 -8.06 -14.84
C ASP A 102 10.36 -7.66 -15.62
N TYR A 103 11.15 -8.62 -16.04
CA TYR A 103 12.41 -8.35 -16.77
C TYR A 103 12.21 -7.76 -18.16
N ALA A 104 11.02 -7.89 -18.77
CA ALA A 104 10.68 -7.21 -20.02
C ALA A 104 10.22 -5.75 -19.80
N CYS A 105 9.99 -5.33 -18.54
CA CYS A 105 9.46 -4.02 -18.25
C CYS A 105 10.56 -2.93 -18.29
N PRO A 106 10.46 -1.95 -19.21
CA PRO A 106 11.45 -0.86 -19.29
C PRO A 106 11.42 0.03 -18.04
N TYR A 107 10.28 0.18 -17.39
CA TYR A 107 10.13 0.96 -16.16
C TYR A 107 10.75 0.25 -14.95
N CYS A 108 10.72 -1.10 -14.90
CA CYS A 108 11.46 -1.86 -13.91
C CYS A 108 12.97 -1.66 -14.11
N LYS A 109 13.46 -1.73 -15.36
CA LYS A 109 14.86 -1.46 -15.69
C LYS A 109 15.31 -0.06 -15.20
N LEU A 110 14.49 0.95 -15.39
CA LEU A 110 14.77 2.31 -14.88
C LEU A 110 14.82 2.37 -13.36
N SER A 111 13.98 1.59 -12.68
CA SER A 111 13.92 1.58 -11.22
C SER A 111 15.12 0.91 -10.54
N VAL A 112 15.88 0.06 -11.25
CA VAL A 112 17.05 -0.65 -10.67
C VAL A 112 18.05 0.31 -10.04
N MET A 113 18.40 1.39 -10.75
CA MET A 113 19.37 2.38 -10.24
C MET A 113 18.85 3.11 -8.99
N ASP A 114 17.55 3.39 -8.95
CA ASP A 114 16.90 4.02 -7.80
C ASP A 114 16.95 3.10 -6.59
N VAL A 115 16.60 1.82 -6.77
CA VAL A 115 16.64 0.78 -5.72
C VAL A 115 18.06 0.56 -5.23
N GLU A 116 19.06 0.43 -6.11
CA GLU A 116 20.47 0.32 -5.73
C GLU A 116 20.92 1.51 -4.87
N ALA A 117 20.58 2.74 -5.28
CA ALA A 117 20.91 3.95 -4.53
C ALA A 117 20.22 3.99 -3.15
N LEU A 118 18.97 3.54 -3.07
CA LEU A 118 18.22 3.46 -1.80
C LEU A 118 18.83 2.43 -0.86
N ILE A 119 19.23 1.26 -1.36
CA ILE A 119 19.94 0.23 -0.58
C ILE A 119 21.26 0.79 -0.03
N ALA A 120 22.02 1.49 -0.86
CA ALA A 120 23.29 2.08 -0.44
C ALA A 120 23.13 3.10 0.70
N GLN A 121 22.05 3.90 0.66
CA GLN A 121 21.72 4.94 1.64
C GLN A 121 21.05 4.40 2.91
N ASN A 122 20.44 3.21 2.87
CA ASN A 122 19.60 2.66 3.92
C ASN A 122 20.05 1.25 4.31
N LYS A 123 20.94 1.15 5.31
CA LYS A 123 21.53 -0.13 5.75
C LYS A 123 20.54 -1.10 6.39
N ASP A 124 19.36 -0.61 6.77
CA ASP A 124 18.25 -1.36 7.33
C ASP A 124 17.15 -1.71 6.29
N LEU A 125 17.39 -1.42 5.01
CA LEU A 125 16.45 -1.70 3.93
C LEU A 125 16.63 -3.13 3.42
N LYS A 126 15.53 -3.90 3.46
CA LYS A 126 15.34 -5.18 2.78
C LYS A 126 14.40 -4.96 1.59
N VAL A 127 14.85 -5.29 0.39
CA VAL A 127 14.01 -5.26 -0.80
C VAL A 127 13.64 -6.69 -1.17
N VAL A 128 12.36 -7.01 -1.09
CA VAL A 128 11.78 -8.31 -1.47
C VAL A 128 11.33 -8.20 -2.92
N LEU A 129 11.97 -8.96 -3.80
CA LEU A 129 11.57 -9.05 -5.20
C LEU A 129 10.50 -10.12 -5.37
N ARG A 130 9.40 -9.72 -6.01
CA ARG A 130 8.30 -10.57 -6.43
C ARG A 130 8.28 -10.61 -7.94
N GLU A 131 8.76 -11.71 -8.51
CA GLU A 131 8.70 -11.94 -9.95
C GLU A 131 7.23 -12.00 -10.38
N ASP A 132 6.82 -11.08 -11.26
CA ASP A 132 5.45 -10.94 -11.77
C ASP A 132 5.47 -10.82 -13.30
N PRO A 133 5.78 -11.93 -14.02
CA PRO A 133 5.93 -11.95 -15.46
C PRO A 133 4.58 -11.79 -16.16
N VAL A 134 4.30 -10.60 -16.68
CA VAL A 134 3.00 -10.25 -17.27
C VAL A 134 3.09 -9.72 -18.68
N LEU A 135 4.30 -9.44 -19.16
CA LEU A 135 4.48 -8.71 -20.41
C LEU A 135 4.75 -9.63 -21.61
N SER A 136 5.47 -10.74 -21.42
CA SER A 136 5.79 -11.64 -22.51
C SER A 136 6.05 -13.09 -22.02
N PRO A 137 6.06 -14.07 -22.92
CA PRO A 137 6.49 -15.43 -22.59
C PRO A 137 7.93 -15.49 -22.05
N GLU A 138 8.82 -14.66 -22.59
CA GLU A 138 10.21 -14.57 -22.16
C GLU A 138 10.33 -14.01 -20.73
N SER A 139 9.37 -13.16 -20.30
CA SER A 139 9.26 -12.70 -18.92
C SER A 139 9.13 -13.87 -17.95
N ASP A 140 8.29 -14.86 -18.30
CA ASP A 140 8.09 -16.06 -17.46
C ASP A 140 9.38 -16.90 -17.39
N VAL A 141 10.09 -17.05 -18.51
CA VAL A 141 11.39 -17.76 -18.54
C VAL A 141 12.41 -17.05 -17.65
N ALA A 142 12.49 -15.71 -17.74
CA ALA A 142 13.43 -14.92 -16.95
C ALA A 142 13.10 -14.96 -15.44
N ALA A 143 11.82 -14.87 -15.10
CA ALA A 143 11.35 -14.96 -13.71
C ALA A 143 11.70 -16.31 -13.08
N ARG A 144 11.50 -17.43 -13.78
CA ARG A 144 11.89 -18.78 -13.33
C ARG A 144 13.40 -18.89 -13.17
N MET A 145 14.18 -18.33 -14.11
CA MET A 145 15.64 -18.30 -14.02
C MET A 145 16.11 -17.47 -12.82
N ALA A 146 15.43 -16.35 -12.50
CA ALA A 146 15.72 -15.55 -11.32
C ALA A 146 15.51 -16.33 -10.01
N LEU A 147 14.40 -17.08 -9.91
CA LEU A 147 14.14 -17.95 -8.75
C LEU A 147 15.13 -19.11 -8.68
N ALA A 148 15.57 -19.66 -9.82
CA ALA A 148 16.63 -20.67 -9.85
C ALA A 148 18.00 -20.10 -9.44
N ALA A 149 18.26 -18.84 -9.79
CA ALA A 149 19.44 -18.12 -9.32
C ALA A 149 19.36 -17.85 -7.80
N ALA A 150 18.17 -17.59 -7.27
CA ALA A 150 17.95 -17.43 -5.84
C ALA A 150 18.29 -18.69 -5.05
N ASP A 151 17.86 -19.86 -5.52
CA ASP A 151 18.19 -21.17 -4.93
C ASP A 151 19.71 -21.41 -4.85
N GLN A 152 20.46 -20.83 -5.77
CA GLN A 152 21.91 -20.95 -5.86
C GLN A 152 22.66 -19.79 -5.18
N GLY A 153 21.95 -18.87 -4.52
CA GLY A 153 22.54 -17.67 -3.91
C GLY A 153 23.11 -16.67 -4.92
N ARG A 154 22.57 -16.68 -6.15
CA ARG A 154 23.01 -15.84 -7.28
C ARG A 154 21.99 -14.80 -7.71
N PHE A 155 20.90 -14.66 -6.97
CA PHE A 155 19.77 -13.79 -7.36
C PHE A 155 20.19 -12.35 -7.68
N ALA A 156 20.88 -11.68 -6.76
CA ALA A 156 21.28 -10.28 -6.96
C ALA A 156 22.19 -10.09 -8.17
N ALA A 157 23.11 -11.05 -8.41
CA ALA A 157 24.00 -11.02 -9.56
C ALA A 157 23.23 -11.25 -10.87
N PHE A 158 22.27 -12.21 -10.89
CA PHE A 158 21.40 -12.45 -12.03
C PHE A 158 20.51 -11.25 -12.33
N HIS A 159 19.85 -10.72 -11.33
CA HIS A 159 18.98 -9.55 -11.44
C HIS A 159 19.71 -8.37 -12.11
N LYS A 160 20.92 -8.06 -11.62
CA LYS A 160 21.75 -7.01 -12.19
C LYS A 160 22.18 -7.31 -13.65
N ALA A 161 22.67 -8.53 -13.90
CA ALA A 161 23.10 -8.94 -15.22
C ALA A 161 21.94 -8.94 -16.23
N MET A 162 20.74 -9.36 -15.81
CA MET A 162 19.58 -9.42 -16.69
C MET A 162 19.09 -8.03 -17.10
N TYR A 163 18.96 -7.09 -16.15
CA TYR A 163 18.58 -5.71 -16.47
C TYR A 163 19.67 -4.93 -17.21
N ALA A 164 20.92 -5.41 -17.26
CA ALA A 164 21.96 -4.85 -18.10
C ALA A 164 21.81 -5.23 -19.58
N LYS A 165 20.98 -6.23 -19.92
CA LYS A 165 20.76 -6.63 -21.31
C LYS A 165 19.84 -5.63 -22.04
N ASP A 166 20.03 -5.49 -23.35
CA ASP A 166 19.25 -4.55 -24.18
C ASP A 166 17.87 -5.08 -24.51
N HIS A 167 17.72 -6.41 -24.61
CA HIS A 167 16.45 -7.08 -24.89
C HIS A 167 16.35 -8.39 -24.13
N LEU A 168 15.13 -8.88 -23.98
CA LEU A 168 14.82 -10.14 -23.32
C LEU A 168 14.67 -11.24 -24.39
N SER A 169 15.49 -12.30 -24.28
CA SER A 169 15.42 -13.52 -25.08
C SER A 169 16.02 -14.68 -24.29
N GLU A 170 15.77 -15.92 -24.70
CA GLU A 170 16.39 -17.09 -24.05
C GLU A 170 17.92 -16.99 -24.02
N GLU A 171 18.52 -16.49 -25.11
CA GLU A 171 19.98 -16.31 -25.20
C GLU A 171 20.47 -15.28 -24.16
N THR A 172 19.81 -14.13 -24.04
CA THR A 172 20.23 -13.09 -23.09
C THR A 172 19.97 -13.50 -21.65
N ILE A 173 18.94 -14.30 -21.37
CA ILE A 173 18.65 -14.90 -20.06
C ILE A 173 19.77 -15.87 -19.67
N ASP A 174 20.15 -16.77 -20.60
CA ASP A 174 21.25 -17.71 -20.35
C ASP A 174 22.59 -17.01 -20.15
N ASN A 175 22.85 -15.95 -20.94
CA ASN A 175 24.08 -15.18 -20.79
C ASN A 175 24.12 -14.46 -19.43
N ALA A 176 23.01 -13.84 -19.00
CA ALA A 176 22.90 -13.23 -17.69
C ALA A 176 23.09 -14.25 -16.56
N ALA A 177 22.52 -15.45 -16.71
CA ALA A 177 22.67 -16.53 -15.74
C ALA A 177 24.13 -17.01 -15.64
N ARG A 178 24.83 -17.18 -16.77
CA ARG A 178 26.28 -17.53 -16.79
C ARG A 178 27.12 -16.42 -16.13
N GLU A 179 26.87 -15.17 -16.49
CA GLU A 179 27.54 -14.01 -15.90
C GLU A 179 27.36 -13.95 -14.37
N ALA A 180 26.17 -14.33 -13.89
CA ALA A 180 25.88 -14.41 -12.47
C ALA A 180 26.48 -15.63 -11.76
N GLY A 181 27.04 -16.59 -12.51
CA GLY A 181 27.57 -17.83 -11.98
C GLY A 181 26.51 -18.85 -11.59
N VAL A 182 25.37 -18.84 -12.29
CA VAL A 182 24.30 -19.84 -12.13
C VAL A 182 24.67 -21.12 -12.86
N ASP A 183 24.51 -22.27 -12.20
CA ASP A 183 24.54 -23.57 -12.87
C ASP A 183 23.24 -23.72 -13.70
N LEU A 184 23.39 -23.56 -15.02
CA LEU A 184 22.28 -23.64 -15.96
C LEU A 184 21.63 -25.02 -16.03
N ALA A 185 22.41 -26.09 -15.87
CA ALA A 185 21.86 -27.45 -15.95
C ALA A 185 20.92 -27.70 -14.76
N MET A 186 21.35 -27.33 -13.56
CA MET A 186 20.53 -27.41 -12.35
C MET A 186 19.31 -26.48 -12.44
N ALA A 187 19.48 -25.23 -12.90
CA ALA A 187 18.40 -24.27 -13.06
C ALA A 187 17.34 -24.78 -14.03
N ARG A 188 17.73 -25.22 -15.24
CA ARG A 188 16.82 -25.74 -16.26
C ARG A 188 16.09 -27.01 -15.81
N SER A 189 16.76 -27.90 -15.09
CA SER A 189 16.13 -29.09 -14.50
C SER A 189 15.03 -28.72 -13.50
N ALA A 190 15.31 -27.77 -12.60
CA ALA A 190 14.33 -27.27 -11.63
C ALA A 190 13.13 -26.56 -12.30
N ILE A 191 13.42 -25.75 -13.33
CA ILE A 191 12.39 -25.08 -14.13
C ILE A 191 11.49 -26.11 -14.83
N ALA A 192 12.08 -27.09 -15.50
CA ALA A 192 11.36 -28.15 -16.20
C ALA A 192 10.50 -29.01 -15.26
N ALA A 193 10.91 -29.14 -14.00
CA ALA A 193 10.14 -29.82 -12.95
C ALA A 193 8.99 -28.97 -12.38
N GLY A 194 8.79 -27.72 -12.84
CA GLY A 194 7.74 -26.82 -12.36
C GLY A 194 7.97 -26.27 -10.95
N LYS A 195 9.22 -26.29 -10.45
CA LYS A 195 9.55 -25.91 -9.06
C LYS A 195 9.06 -24.53 -8.66
N TYR A 196 9.02 -23.60 -9.62
CA TYR A 196 8.76 -22.18 -9.36
C TYR A 196 7.32 -21.74 -9.67
N ASP A 197 6.47 -22.63 -10.20
CA ASP A 197 5.12 -22.33 -10.67
C ASP A 197 4.24 -21.78 -9.55
N ALA A 198 4.26 -22.44 -8.40
CA ALA A 198 3.47 -22.04 -7.24
C ALA A 198 3.87 -20.65 -6.70
N GLU A 199 5.16 -20.30 -6.76
CA GLU A 199 5.64 -18.97 -6.34
C GLU A 199 5.15 -17.88 -7.30
N LEU A 200 5.33 -18.06 -8.61
CA LEU A 200 4.87 -17.10 -9.61
C LEU A 200 3.35 -16.91 -9.57
N GLU A 201 2.61 -18.00 -9.41
CA GLU A 201 1.15 -17.93 -9.23
C GLU A 201 0.76 -17.21 -7.93
N SER A 202 1.50 -17.44 -6.84
CA SER A 202 1.30 -16.73 -5.57
C SER A 202 1.57 -15.24 -5.71
N ASN A 203 2.66 -14.86 -6.38
CA ASN A 203 2.99 -13.46 -6.64
C ASN A 203 1.89 -12.77 -7.42
N ARG A 204 1.38 -13.41 -8.48
CA ARG A 204 0.28 -12.89 -9.29
C ARG A 204 -1.01 -12.73 -8.48
N ARG A 205 -1.37 -13.73 -7.64
CA ARG A 205 -2.54 -13.64 -6.76
C ARG A 205 -2.42 -12.48 -5.76
N ILE A 206 -1.25 -12.29 -5.17
CA ILE A 206 -1.00 -11.19 -4.23
C ILE A 206 -1.08 -9.83 -4.95
N ALA A 207 -0.44 -9.69 -6.11
CA ALA A 207 -0.50 -8.47 -6.92
C ALA A 207 -1.96 -8.08 -7.25
N ASN A 208 -2.75 -9.05 -7.73
CA ASN A 208 -4.17 -8.83 -8.04
C ASN A 208 -5.01 -8.47 -6.80
N ALA A 209 -4.77 -9.10 -5.66
CA ALA A 209 -5.50 -8.81 -4.41
C ALA A 209 -5.22 -7.41 -3.88
N ILE A 210 -4.03 -6.86 -4.10
CA ILE A 210 -3.68 -5.47 -3.78
C ILE A 210 -4.29 -4.50 -4.81
N GLY A 211 -4.55 -4.97 -6.04
CA GLY A 211 -5.08 -4.19 -7.14
C GLY A 211 -4.01 -3.72 -8.13
N PHE A 212 -2.87 -4.38 -8.17
CA PHE A 212 -1.84 -4.10 -9.16
C PHE A 212 -2.20 -4.70 -10.52
N SER A 213 -1.97 -3.93 -11.59
CA SER A 213 -2.25 -4.32 -12.98
C SER A 213 -1.00 -4.33 -13.86
N GLY A 214 0.17 -4.05 -13.30
CA GLY A 214 1.44 -3.98 -14.05
C GLY A 214 2.63 -3.77 -13.15
N THR A 215 3.80 -3.66 -13.79
CA THR A 215 5.10 -3.52 -13.12
C THR A 215 5.82 -2.23 -13.55
N PRO A 216 6.73 -1.68 -12.74
CA PRO A 216 6.93 -2.09 -11.34
C PRO A 216 5.73 -1.70 -10.47
N SER A 217 5.47 -2.46 -9.41
CA SER A 217 4.52 -2.10 -8.37
C SER A 217 5.16 -2.31 -7.01
N TRP A 218 4.82 -1.48 -6.04
CA TRP A 218 5.56 -1.36 -4.79
C TRP A 218 4.65 -1.45 -3.59
N VAL A 219 5.10 -2.12 -2.55
CA VAL A 219 4.47 -2.04 -1.23
C VAL A 219 5.51 -1.74 -0.18
N ILE A 220 5.20 -0.78 0.68
CA ILE A 220 6.00 -0.45 1.84
C ILE A 220 5.09 -0.06 3.01
N GLY A 221 5.21 -0.79 4.12
CA GLY A 221 4.32 -0.57 5.25
C GLY A 221 2.84 -0.78 4.86
N LYS A 222 2.04 0.27 4.90
CA LYS A 222 0.60 0.27 4.56
C LYS A 222 0.31 0.89 3.19
N GLU A 223 1.33 1.30 2.49
CA GLU A 223 1.24 2.06 1.25
C GLU A 223 1.56 1.16 0.05
N ALA A 224 0.85 1.38 -1.05
CA ALA A 224 1.08 0.72 -2.33
C ALA A 224 1.17 1.74 -3.45
N TYR A 225 2.05 1.48 -4.41
CA TYR A 225 2.30 2.36 -5.54
C TYR A 225 2.40 1.56 -6.82
N SER A 226 1.96 2.13 -7.93
CA SER A 226 2.06 1.53 -9.27
C SER A 226 2.95 2.38 -10.15
N GLY A 227 3.78 1.73 -10.97
CA GLY A 227 4.70 2.35 -11.91
C GLY A 227 6.02 2.81 -11.29
N ALA A 228 6.89 3.35 -12.11
CA ALA A 228 8.18 3.90 -11.71
C ALA A 228 7.98 5.27 -11.04
N ILE A 229 7.78 5.28 -9.73
CA ILE A 229 7.50 6.51 -8.96
C ILE A 229 8.76 7.34 -8.64
N GLY A 230 9.94 6.79 -8.96
CA GLY A 230 11.23 7.46 -8.78
C GLY A 230 11.79 7.41 -7.36
N LYS A 231 13.11 7.63 -7.28
CA LYS A 231 13.89 7.49 -6.04
C LYS A 231 13.34 8.32 -4.88
N GLN A 232 12.94 9.57 -5.12
CA GLN A 232 12.50 10.46 -4.04
C GLN A 232 11.20 9.97 -3.39
N ALA A 233 10.21 9.57 -4.19
CA ALA A 233 8.95 9.06 -3.67
C ALA A 233 9.14 7.76 -2.87
N LEU A 234 10.00 6.86 -3.35
CA LEU A 234 10.40 5.65 -2.60
C LEU A 234 11.13 6.00 -1.30
N ALA A 235 12.05 6.97 -1.31
CA ALA A 235 12.76 7.42 -0.11
C ALA A 235 11.80 7.99 0.94
N ASP A 236 10.83 8.79 0.52
CA ASP A 236 9.81 9.35 1.40
C ASP A 236 8.92 8.25 2.00
N ALA A 237 8.54 7.25 1.20
CA ALA A 237 7.79 6.09 1.68
C ALA A 237 8.58 5.26 2.70
N ILE A 238 9.88 5.02 2.45
CA ILE A 238 10.81 4.39 3.40
C ILE A 238 10.86 5.17 4.72
N ALA A 239 10.96 6.49 4.65
CA ALA A 239 11.02 7.33 5.83
C ALA A 239 9.71 7.29 6.64
N ARG A 240 8.55 7.20 5.97
CA ARG A 240 7.24 7.04 6.64
C ARG A 240 7.11 5.65 7.27
N ALA A 241 7.54 4.61 6.59
CA ALA A 241 7.48 3.23 7.10
C ALA A 241 8.28 3.02 8.40
N ARG A 242 9.39 3.77 8.59
CA ARG A 242 10.18 3.74 9.82
C ARG A 242 9.48 4.32 11.05
N LYS A 243 8.46 5.16 10.85
CA LYS A 243 7.76 5.85 11.94
C LYS A 243 6.52 5.10 12.42
N ASN A 244 6.10 4.07 11.69
CA ASN A 244 4.92 3.25 11.95
C ASN A 244 5.30 1.86 12.44
#